data_abb37cc6545447f7b6b75be3481163f9
#
_entry.id   abb37cc6545447f7b6b75be3481163f9
#
_cell.length_a   1.000
_cell.length_b   1.000
_cell.length_c   1.000
_cell.angle_alpha   90.00
_cell.angle_beta   90.00
_cell.angle_gamma   90.00
#
_symmetry.space_group_name_H-M   'P 1'
#
loop_
_entity.id
_entity.type
_entity.pdbx_description
1 polymer ?
#
loop_
_entity_poly.entity_id
_entity_poly.type
_entity_poly.pdbx_seq_one_letter_code
_entity_poly.pdbx_strand_id
1 'polypeptide(L)'
;MTTPRRTTPREWMNRLEATLEAFDETGGHRVLSQVFDELGVEDALSHVVLPYLHEVGERWSTGSIGVAQEHVASNVLRSRLSVLMGAGERPEGPLAVLACMPGEHHEFGLMATSIVLSRLGWRTCYLGANTPTAELAMTCRTLRPAAVVVAAHRATAFAANAPALRRVAKSTTIHLAAPGATADVAELCHASRLDGDPVRGARTLHEDLGVPRSLIDESTAV
;
A
#
# COMPACT_ATOMS: atom_id res chain seq x y z
N MET A 1 -3.45 33.80 -22.62
CA MET A 1 -2.67 33.09 -21.60
C MET A 1 -2.87 31.59 -21.82
N THR A 2 -1.86 30.89 -22.29
CA THR A 2 -1.94 29.44 -22.55
C THR A 2 -1.84 28.73 -21.18
N THR A 3 -2.86 27.99 -20.81
CA THR A 3 -2.81 27.16 -19.60
C THR A 3 -1.60 26.22 -19.70
N PRO A 4 -0.70 26.14 -18.71
CA PRO A 4 0.42 25.23 -18.76
C PRO A 4 -0.10 23.80 -18.94
N ARG A 5 0.47 23.07 -19.90
CA ARG A 5 0.12 21.68 -20.15
C ARG A 5 0.51 20.84 -18.92
N ARG A 6 -0.45 20.15 -18.30
CA ARG A 6 -0.17 19.21 -17.19
C ARG A 6 0.68 18.05 -17.71
N THR A 7 1.65 17.63 -16.92
CA THR A 7 2.48 16.46 -17.22
C THR A 7 1.63 15.20 -17.11
N THR A 8 1.69 14.34 -18.11
CA THR A 8 0.94 13.08 -18.10
C THR A 8 1.59 12.05 -17.16
N PRO A 9 0.83 11.06 -16.63
CA PRO A 9 1.40 9.99 -15.83
C PRO A 9 2.57 9.28 -16.51
N ARG A 10 2.47 9.02 -17.82
CA ARG A 10 3.56 8.38 -18.58
C ARG A 10 4.82 9.26 -18.67
N GLU A 11 4.68 10.56 -18.85
CA GLU A 11 5.82 11.49 -18.82
C GLU A 11 6.49 11.50 -17.44
N TRP A 12 5.73 11.38 -16.33
CA TRP A 12 6.27 11.26 -15.00
C TRP A 12 7.04 9.94 -14.80
N MET A 13 6.49 8.82 -15.26
CA MET A 13 7.17 7.52 -15.20
C MET A 13 8.47 7.53 -15.98
N ASN A 14 8.49 8.12 -17.19
CA ASN A 14 9.72 8.24 -18.00
C ASN A 14 10.79 9.10 -17.31
N ARG A 15 10.40 10.15 -16.56
CA ARG A 15 11.35 10.96 -15.77
C ARG A 15 11.93 10.17 -14.60
N LEU A 16 11.11 9.38 -13.89
CA LEU A 16 11.58 8.48 -12.82
C LEU A 16 12.56 7.46 -13.39
N GLU A 17 12.20 6.81 -14.49
CA GLU A 17 13.04 5.85 -15.17
C GLU A 17 14.41 6.44 -15.50
N ALA A 18 14.45 7.61 -16.17
CA ALA A 18 15.69 8.25 -16.56
C ALA A 18 16.62 8.58 -15.38
N THR A 19 16.05 9.00 -14.22
CA THR A 19 16.85 9.30 -13.02
C THR A 19 17.35 8.03 -12.33
N LEU A 20 16.47 7.04 -12.15
CA LEU A 20 16.77 5.85 -11.38
C LEU A 20 17.66 4.85 -12.16
N GLU A 21 17.53 4.78 -13.48
CA GLU A 21 18.49 4.03 -14.32
C GLU A 21 19.88 4.62 -14.33
N ALA A 22 20.00 5.94 -14.17
CA ALA A 22 21.26 6.65 -14.03
C ALA A 22 21.81 6.61 -12.57
N PHE A 23 21.16 5.90 -11.66
CA PHE A 23 21.49 5.88 -10.22
C PHE A 23 21.44 7.26 -9.55
N ASP A 24 20.67 8.21 -10.12
CA ASP A 24 20.44 9.55 -9.53
C ASP A 24 19.29 9.50 -8.50
N GLU A 25 19.58 9.03 -7.30
CA GLU A 25 18.61 8.95 -6.20
C GLU A 25 18.05 10.34 -5.84
N THR A 26 18.90 11.37 -5.85
CA THR A 26 18.48 12.76 -5.56
C THR A 26 17.51 13.27 -6.62
N GLY A 27 17.79 13.00 -7.90
CA GLY A 27 16.86 13.29 -9.01
C GLY A 27 15.55 12.55 -8.87
N GLY A 28 15.60 11.26 -8.52
CA GLY A 28 14.42 10.43 -8.26
C GLY A 28 13.52 11.01 -7.16
N HIS A 29 14.09 11.39 -6.01
CA HIS A 29 13.35 12.05 -4.94
C HIS A 29 12.73 13.38 -5.38
N ARG A 30 13.43 14.18 -6.18
CA ARG A 30 12.93 15.44 -6.72
C ARG A 30 11.74 15.20 -7.67
N VAL A 31 11.85 14.23 -8.56
CA VAL A 31 10.75 13.86 -9.47
C VAL A 31 9.53 13.40 -8.68
N LEU A 32 9.71 12.53 -7.68
CA LEU A 32 8.60 12.08 -6.83
C LEU A 32 7.94 13.24 -6.08
N SER A 33 8.69 14.20 -5.55
CA SER A 33 8.10 15.38 -4.92
C SER A 33 7.21 16.14 -5.90
N GLN A 34 7.67 16.39 -7.13
CA GLN A 34 6.88 17.05 -8.16
C GLN A 34 5.61 16.26 -8.53
N VAL A 35 5.70 14.93 -8.61
CA VAL A 35 4.55 14.05 -8.88
C VAL A 35 3.49 14.21 -7.80
N PHE A 36 3.86 14.13 -6.53
CA PHE A 36 2.92 14.27 -5.42
C PHE A 36 2.35 15.68 -5.30
N ASP A 37 3.14 16.71 -5.60
CA ASP A 37 2.70 18.11 -5.59
C ASP A 37 1.70 18.41 -6.72
N GLU A 38 1.91 17.85 -7.93
CA GLU A 38 1.05 18.11 -9.08
C GLU A 38 -0.24 17.28 -9.10
N LEU A 39 -0.15 16.00 -8.71
CA LEU A 39 -1.27 15.04 -8.81
C LEU A 39 -2.02 14.84 -7.49
N GLY A 40 -1.40 15.16 -6.37
CA GLY A 40 -1.86 14.71 -5.06
C GLY A 40 -1.48 13.24 -4.78
N VAL A 41 -1.63 12.83 -3.52
CA VAL A 41 -1.08 11.53 -3.08
C VAL A 41 -1.75 10.34 -3.76
N GLU A 42 -3.08 10.31 -3.81
CA GLU A 42 -3.80 9.13 -4.30
C GLU A 42 -3.64 8.95 -5.82
N ASP A 43 -3.78 10.03 -6.59
CA ASP A 43 -3.57 9.99 -8.04
C ASP A 43 -2.11 9.65 -8.38
N ALA A 44 -1.15 10.20 -7.63
CA ALA A 44 0.26 9.87 -7.78
C ALA A 44 0.53 8.38 -7.52
N LEU A 45 -0.08 7.80 -6.48
CA LEU A 45 0.03 6.38 -6.17
C LEU A 45 -0.59 5.52 -7.28
N SER A 46 -1.84 5.78 -7.66
CA SER A 46 -2.58 4.95 -8.63
C SER A 46 -2.06 5.06 -10.06
N HIS A 47 -1.61 6.26 -10.48
CA HIS A 47 -1.31 6.49 -11.90
C HIS A 47 0.19 6.58 -12.23
N VAL A 48 1.06 6.75 -11.23
CA VAL A 48 2.51 6.88 -11.46
C VAL A 48 3.30 5.85 -10.64
N VAL A 49 3.18 5.86 -9.31
CA VAL A 49 4.09 5.10 -8.44
C VAL A 49 3.87 3.58 -8.58
N LEU A 50 2.63 3.11 -8.40
CA LEU A 50 2.34 1.68 -8.48
C LEU A 50 2.51 1.11 -9.90
N PRO A 51 2.06 1.79 -10.98
CA PRO A 51 2.37 1.37 -12.35
C PRO A 51 3.87 1.34 -12.64
N TYR A 52 4.65 2.34 -12.20
CA TYR A 52 6.10 2.35 -12.39
C TYR A 52 6.78 1.17 -11.67
N LEU A 53 6.40 0.87 -10.43
CA LEU A 53 6.90 -0.29 -9.69
C LEU A 53 6.59 -1.62 -10.40
N HIS A 54 5.42 -1.72 -11.00
CA HIS A 54 5.05 -2.88 -11.80
C HIS A 54 5.96 -3.02 -13.03
N GLU A 55 6.19 -1.94 -13.78
CA GLU A 55 7.10 -1.93 -14.93
C GLU A 55 8.55 -2.28 -14.52
N VAL A 56 9.04 -1.75 -13.40
CA VAL A 56 10.36 -2.09 -12.85
C VAL A 56 10.47 -3.59 -12.56
N GLY A 57 9.44 -4.17 -11.92
CA GLY A 57 9.38 -5.60 -11.63
C GLY A 57 9.36 -6.47 -12.90
N GLU A 58 8.60 -6.10 -13.91
CA GLU A 58 8.56 -6.81 -15.20
C GLU A 58 9.91 -6.74 -15.92
N ARG A 59 10.53 -5.55 -15.96
CA ARG A 59 11.84 -5.35 -16.61
C ARG A 59 12.95 -6.11 -15.90
N TRP A 60 12.90 -6.16 -14.57
CA TRP A 60 13.84 -7.00 -13.80
C TRP A 60 13.62 -8.48 -14.09
N SER A 61 12.39 -8.97 -14.12
CA SER A 61 12.06 -10.38 -14.38
C SER A 61 12.49 -10.85 -15.78
N THR A 62 12.51 -9.94 -16.76
CA THR A 62 12.99 -10.18 -18.14
C THR A 62 14.48 -9.92 -18.32
N GLY A 63 15.20 -9.46 -17.29
CA GLY A 63 16.61 -9.11 -17.37
C GLY A 63 16.90 -7.81 -18.12
N SER A 64 15.87 -7.00 -18.41
CA SER A 64 16.03 -5.70 -19.09
C SER A 64 16.68 -4.63 -18.22
N ILE A 65 16.60 -4.79 -16.90
CA ILE A 65 17.36 -4.00 -15.91
C ILE A 65 18.07 -4.94 -14.93
N GLY A 66 19.19 -4.45 -14.39
CA GLY A 66 19.96 -5.18 -13.38
C GLY A 66 19.38 -5.06 -11.98
N VAL A 67 19.77 -5.98 -11.09
CA VAL A 67 19.39 -5.98 -9.66
C VAL A 67 19.74 -4.63 -8.98
N ALA A 68 20.86 -4.02 -9.31
CA ALA A 68 21.26 -2.75 -8.72
C ALA A 68 20.30 -1.61 -9.08
N GLN A 69 19.80 -1.56 -10.32
CA GLN A 69 18.82 -0.55 -10.76
C GLN A 69 17.48 -0.76 -10.09
N GLU A 70 17.00 -2.02 -10.00
CA GLU A 70 15.80 -2.35 -9.25
C GLU A 70 15.91 -1.93 -7.79
N HIS A 71 17.03 -2.22 -7.13
CA HIS A 71 17.26 -1.86 -5.73
C HIS A 71 17.26 -0.34 -5.52
N VAL A 72 17.90 0.44 -6.39
CA VAL A 72 17.87 1.92 -6.28
C VAL A 72 16.45 2.43 -6.45
N ALA A 73 15.71 1.96 -7.46
CA ALA A 73 14.33 2.35 -7.69
C ALA A 73 13.46 2.01 -6.47
N SER A 74 13.53 0.78 -5.98
CA SER A 74 12.76 0.31 -4.82
C SER A 74 13.11 1.08 -3.55
N ASN A 75 14.39 1.38 -3.29
CA ASN A 75 14.80 2.12 -2.09
C ASN A 75 14.32 3.57 -2.11
N VAL A 76 14.42 4.27 -3.23
CA VAL A 76 13.95 5.65 -3.39
C VAL A 76 12.43 5.73 -3.18
N LEU A 77 11.67 4.82 -3.82
CA LEU A 77 10.22 4.77 -3.67
C LEU A 77 9.81 4.39 -2.25
N ARG A 78 10.43 3.39 -1.64
CA ARG A 78 10.18 2.97 -0.25
C ARG A 78 10.42 4.13 0.73
N SER A 79 11.54 4.82 0.60
CA SER A 79 11.88 5.97 1.42
C SER A 79 10.80 7.05 1.34
N ARG A 80 10.35 7.39 0.13
CA ARG A 80 9.31 8.40 -0.08
C ARG A 80 7.96 7.97 0.49
N LEU A 81 7.55 6.72 0.26
CA LEU A 81 6.29 6.20 0.79
C LEU A 81 6.30 6.12 2.32
N SER A 82 7.44 5.75 2.93
CA SER A 82 7.59 5.71 4.38
C SER A 82 7.35 7.08 5.05
N VAL A 83 7.76 8.16 4.39
CA VAL A 83 7.49 9.53 4.89
C VAL A 83 6.00 9.88 4.83
N LEU A 84 5.26 9.30 3.88
CA LEU A 84 3.82 9.57 3.72
C LEU A 84 2.95 8.70 4.64
N MET A 85 3.47 7.57 5.14
CA MET A 85 2.74 6.74 6.09
C MET A 85 2.54 7.48 7.41
N GLY A 86 1.34 7.38 7.98
CA GLY A 86 0.98 8.07 9.22
C GLY A 86 0.64 9.57 9.07
N ALA A 87 0.93 10.16 7.91
CA ALA A 87 0.56 11.56 7.66
C ALA A 87 -0.96 11.68 7.48
N GLY A 88 -1.66 12.16 8.49
CA GLY A 88 -3.12 12.29 8.49
C GLY A 88 -3.83 11.36 9.47
N GLU A 89 -3.09 10.53 10.21
CA GLU A 89 -3.66 9.74 11.30
C GLU A 89 -4.35 10.65 12.34
N ARG A 90 -5.49 10.18 12.84
CA ARG A 90 -6.20 10.84 13.93
C ARG A 90 -6.08 9.99 15.20
N PRO A 91 -5.77 10.59 16.36
CA PRO A 91 -5.67 9.84 17.61
C PRO A 91 -6.91 9.00 17.94
N GLU A 92 -8.09 9.51 17.60
CA GLU A 92 -9.40 8.87 17.82
C GLU A 92 -9.82 7.96 16.66
N GLY A 93 -9.04 7.91 15.59
CA GLY A 93 -9.37 7.12 14.40
C GLY A 93 -9.34 5.61 14.67
N PRO A 94 -10.10 4.82 13.88
CA PRO A 94 -10.04 3.37 13.94
C PRO A 94 -8.64 2.88 13.60
N LEU A 95 -8.25 1.73 14.17
CA LEU A 95 -6.94 1.16 13.94
C LEU A 95 -7.00 0.05 12.89
N ALA A 96 -6.12 0.12 11.90
CA ALA A 96 -5.82 -0.97 10.96
C ALA A 96 -4.44 -1.56 11.24
N VAL A 97 -4.33 -2.89 11.24
CA VAL A 97 -3.04 -3.60 11.22
C VAL A 97 -2.78 -4.09 9.81
N LEU A 98 -1.59 -3.81 9.27
CA LEU A 98 -1.22 -4.15 7.90
C LEU A 98 0.03 -5.03 7.87
N ALA A 99 -0.04 -6.18 7.20
CA ALA A 99 1.05 -7.16 7.14
C ALA A 99 1.12 -7.87 5.78
N CYS A 100 2.32 -8.20 5.31
CA CYS A 100 2.49 -9.20 4.26
C CYS A 100 2.61 -10.59 4.90
N MET A 101 2.10 -11.60 4.21
CA MET A 101 2.18 -12.98 4.67
C MET A 101 3.63 -13.46 4.80
N PRO A 102 3.92 -14.52 5.59
CA PRO A 102 5.26 -15.09 5.66
C PRO A 102 5.80 -15.44 4.27
N GLY A 103 7.04 -15.03 3.98
CA GLY A 103 7.70 -15.18 2.70
C GLY A 103 7.28 -14.18 1.61
N GLU A 104 6.39 -13.25 1.92
CA GLU A 104 5.97 -12.19 0.99
C GLU A 104 6.76 -10.88 1.22
N HIS A 105 7.43 -10.40 0.16
CA HIS A 105 8.26 -9.20 0.20
C HIS A 105 7.72 -8.04 -0.64
N HIS A 106 6.66 -8.26 -1.44
CA HIS A 106 6.03 -7.23 -2.26
C HIS A 106 5.09 -6.38 -1.41
N GLU A 107 5.64 -5.37 -0.75
CA GLU A 107 4.91 -4.59 0.25
C GLU A 107 4.42 -3.21 -0.23
N PHE A 108 4.81 -2.74 -1.43
CA PHE A 108 4.47 -1.39 -1.89
C PHE A 108 2.96 -1.14 -2.00
N GLY A 109 2.19 -2.12 -2.47
CA GLY A 109 0.73 -2.03 -2.47
C GLY A 109 0.17 -1.88 -1.06
N LEU A 110 0.73 -2.58 -0.09
CA LEU A 110 0.33 -2.48 1.31
C LEU A 110 0.73 -1.13 1.92
N MET A 111 1.90 -0.57 1.58
CA MET A 111 2.29 0.79 1.95
C MET A 111 1.31 1.83 1.40
N ALA A 112 0.92 1.70 0.12
CA ALA A 112 -0.10 2.57 -0.48
C ALA A 112 -1.44 2.49 0.25
N THR A 113 -1.91 1.28 0.59
CA THR A 113 -3.11 1.07 1.41
C THR A 113 -3.00 1.78 2.76
N SER A 114 -1.85 1.66 3.46
CA SER A 114 -1.59 2.33 4.73
C SER A 114 -1.65 3.86 4.60
N ILE A 115 -1.03 4.41 3.56
CA ILE A 115 -1.03 5.85 3.28
C ILE A 115 -2.45 6.37 3.08
N VAL A 116 -3.26 5.68 2.27
CA VAL A 116 -4.64 6.11 2.01
C VAL A 116 -5.50 6.01 3.27
N LEU A 117 -5.40 4.91 4.02
CA LEU A 117 -6.13 4.77 5.28
C LEU A 117 -5.76 5.86 6.28
N SER A 118 -4.46 6.19 6.44
CA SER A 118 -4.06 7.27 7.36
C SER A 118 -4.64 8.62 6.93
N ARG A 119 -4.68 8.91 5.63
CA ARG A 119 -5.31 10.12 5.08
C ARG A 119 -6.84 10.16 5.26
N LEU A 120 -7.47 9.00 5.37
CA LEU A 120 -8.88 8.84 5.74
C LEU A 120 -9.11 8.87 7.25
N GLY A 121 -8.07 9.23 8.03
CA GLY A 121 -8.14 9.41 9.48
C GLY A 121 -7.97 8.13 10.30
N TRP A 122 -7.57 7.01 9.69
CA TRP A 122 -7.24 5.80 10.41
C TRP A 122 -5.86 5.91 11.08
N ARG A 123 -5.71 5.26 12.21
CA ARG A 123 -4.40 4.89 12.73
C ARG A 123 -3.93 3.62 12.06
N THR A 124 -2.66 3.52 11.75
CA THR A 124 -2.11 2.35 11.07
C THR A 124 -0.97 1.74 11.88
N CYS A 125 -1.03 0.43 12.11
CA CYS A 125 0.09 -0.36 12.62
C CYS A 125 0.65 -1.18 11.45
N TYR A 126 1.72 -0.70 10.86
CA TYR A 126 2.35 -1.33 9.70
C TYR A 126 3.41 -2.33 10.14
N LEU A 127 3.15 -3.62 9.95
CA LEU A 127 4.09 -4.69 10.25
C LEU A 127 5.00 -5.02 9.06
N GLY A 128 4.54 -4.71 7.84
CA GLY A 128 5.35 -4.80 6.61
C GLY A 128 5.56 -6.21 6.07
N ALA A 129 6.68 -6.37 5.35
CA ALA A 129 7.04 -7.58 4.63
C ALA A 129 7.30 -8.77 5.57
N ASN A 130 7.05 -9.99 5.07
CA ASN A 130 7.43 -11.26 5.72
C ASN A 130 7.03 -11.35 7.20
N THR A 131 5.82 -10.96 7.55
CA THR A 131 5.33 -10.98 8.94
C THR A 131 4.89 -12.39 9.36
N PRO A 132 5.48 -12.97 10.42
CA PRO A 132 5.01 -14.24 10.96
C PRO A 132 3.57 -14.15 11.45
N THR A 133 2.72 -15.13 11.10
CA THR A 133 1.30 -15.13 11.50
C THR A 133 1.08 -15.17 13.02
N ALA A 134 2.02 -15.72 13.79
CA ALA A 134 1.97 -15.69 15.24
C ALA A 134 2.10 -14.27 15.80
N GLU A 135 3.02 -13.48 15.22
CA GLU A 135 3.23 -12.07 15.57
C GLU A 135 2.02 -11.21 15.16
N LEU A 136 1.47 -11.42 13.96
CA LEU A 136 0.24 -10.80 13.54
C LEU A 136 -0.90 -11.07 14.54
N ALA A 137 -1.09 -12.32 14.93
CA ALA A 137 -2.13 -12.70 15.89
C ALA A 137 -1.89 -12.10 17.29
N MET A 138 -0.66 -12.00 17.73
CA MET A 138 -0.30 -11.35 19.00
C MET A 138 -0.58 -9.84 18.95
N THR A 139 -0.18 -9.18 17.88
CA THR A 139 -0.45 -7.75 17.65
C THR A 139 -1.95 -7.46 17.65
N CYS A 140 -2.75 -8.29 16.95
CA CYS A 140 -4.20 -8.12 16.92
C CYS A 140 -4.85 -8.31 18.31
N ARG A 141 -4.38 -9.24 19.13
CA ARG A 141 -4.87 -9.41 20.50
C ARG A 141 -4.56 -8.21 21.38
N THR A 142 -3.37 -7.64 21.21
CA THR A 142 -2.91 -6.49 22.01
C THR A 142 -3.60 -5.20 21.60
N LEU A 143 -3.66 -4.93 20.31
CA LEU A 143 -4.13 -3.65 19.79
C LEU A 143 -5.64 -3.62 19.52
N ARG A 144 -6.29 -4.78 19.34
CA ARG A 144 -7.72 -4.92 19.01
C ARG A 144 -8.13 -4.01 17.83
N PRO A 145 -7.50 -4.19 16.65
CA PRO A 145 -7.77 -3.33 15.52
C PRO A 145 -9.20 -3.50 15.00
N ALA A 146 -9.74 -2.45 14.37
CA ALA A 146 -11.01 -2.49 13.66
C ALA A 146 -10.90 -3.33 12.37
N ALA A 147 -9.73 -3.33 11.73
CA ALA A 147 -9.47 -4.12 10.54
C ALA A 147 -8.01 -4.64 10.50
N VAL A 148 -7.83 -5.75 9.81
CA VAL A 148 -6.52 -6.30 9.45
C VAL A 148 -6.44 -6.45 7.94
N VAL A 149 -5.42 -5.89 7.31
CA VAL A 149 -5.14 -6.08 5.88
C VAL A 149 -3.92 -6.97 5.75
N VAL A 150 -4.06 -8.10 5.08
CA VAL A 150 -2.93 -9.00 4.78
C VAL A 150 -2.75 -9.15 3.28
N ALA A 151 -1.50 -9.06 2.82
CA ALA A 151 -1.16 -9.10 1.41
C ALA A 151 -0.26 -10.28 1.07
N ALA A 152 -0.50 -10.89 -0.10
CA ALA A 152 0.40 -11.85 -0.73
C ALA A 152 0.14 -11.97 -2.23
N HIS A 153 1.20 -12.17 -3.01
CA HIS A 153 1.09 -12.41 -4.45
C HIS A 153 0.58 -13.81 -4.79
N ARG A 154 0.83 -14.80 -3.92
CA ARG A 154 0.47 -16.20 -4.14
C ARG A 154 -0.67 -16.63 -3.23
N ALA A 155 -1.71 -17.21 -3.80
CA ALA A 155 -2.84 -17.79 -3.07
C ALA A 155 -2.39 -18.86 -2.05
N THR A 156 -1.33 -19.61 -2.37
CA THR A 156 -0.74 -20.62 -1.48
C THR A 156 -0.20 -20.05 -0.17
N ALA A 157 0.27 -18.80 -0.15
CA ALA A 157 0.72 -18.15 1.08
C ALA A 157 -0.44 -17.94 2.06
N PHE A 158 -1.60 -17.54 1.58
CA PHE A 158 -2.81 -17.44 2.40
C PHE A 158 -3.32 -18.83 2.82
N ALA A 159 -3.42 -19.77 1.87
CA ALA A 159 -3.93 -21.12 2.13
C ALA A 159 -3.12 -21.84 3.22
N ALA A 160 -1.79 -21.77 3.15
CA ALA A 160 -0.91 -22.34 4.17
C ALA A 160 -1.12 -21.74 5.58
N ASN A 161 -1.56 -20.49 5.65
CA ASN A 161 -1.76 -19.76 6.90
C ASN A 161 -3.25 -19.61 7.30
N ALA A 162 -4.17 -20.19 6.54
CA ALA A 162 -5.62 -20.07 6.77
C ALA A 162 -6.06 -20.43 8.20
N PRO A 163 -5.53 -21.48 8.87
CA PRO A 163 -5.92 -21.76 10.25
C PRO A 163 -5.56 -20.63 11.22
N ALA A 164 -4.45 -19.93 10.99
CA ALA A 164 -4.05 -18.79 11.81
C ALA A 164 -4.92 -17.55 11.51
N LEU A 165 -5.17 -17.26 10.23
CA LEU A 165 -6.03 -16.16 9.82
C LEU A 165 -7.46 -16.33 10.35
N ARG A 166 -8.05 -17.54 10.26
CA ARG A 166 -9.37 -17.82 10.86
C ARG A 166 -9.42 -17.59 12.37
N ARG A 167 -8.33 -17.80 13.09
CA ARG A 167 -8.28 -17.46 14.52
C ARG A 167 -8.31 -15.95 14.75
N VAL A 168 -7.60 -15.17 13.93
CA VAL A 168 -7.65 -13.70 13.99
C VAL A 168 -9.03 -13.19 13.57
N ALA A 169 -9.65 -13.77 12.56
CA ALA A 169 -10.99 -13.42 12.07
C ALA A 169 -12.10 -13.54 13.11
N LYS A 170 -11.89 -14.30 14.21
CA LYS A 170 -12.85 -14.38 15.33
C LYS A 170 -12.97 -13.09 16.14
N SER A 171 -11.99 -12.21 16.06
CA SER A 171 -11.90 -11.00 16.90
C SER A 171 -11.84 -9.70 16.12
N THR A 172 -11.61 -9.77 14.81
CA THR A 172 -11.50 -8.59 13.94
C THR A 172 -11.78 -8.95 12.49
N THR A 173 -12.16 -7.98 11.68
CA THR A 173 -12.37 -8.17 10.23
C THR A 173 -11.01 -8.31 9.53
N ILE A 174 -10.86 -9.34 8.69
CA ILE A 174 -9.67 -9.54 7.86
C ILE A 174 -9.99 -9.24 6.40
N HIS A 175 -9.10 -8.52 5.77
CA HIS A 175 -9.13 -8.20 4.35
C HIS A 175 -7.87 -8.74 3.68
N LEU A 176 -8.05 -9.55 2.63
CA LEU A 176 -6.95 -10.05 1.81
C LEU A 176 -6.73 -9.10 0.64
N ALA A 177 -5.48 -8.77 0.36
CA ALA A 177 -5.05 -7.88 -0.71
C ALA A 177 -3.99 -8.53 -1.60
N ALA A 178 -3.72 -7.92 -2.75
CA ALA A 178 -2.78 -8.38 -3.79
C ALA A 178 -3.28 -9.60 -4.58
N PRO A 179 -2.59 -9.99 -5.68
CA PRO A 179 -3.08 -11.00 -6.63
C PRO A 179 -3.40 -12.37 -6.05
N GLY A 180 -2.77 -12.75 -4.94
CA GLY A 180 -3.07 -14.02 -4.26
C GLY A 180 -4.42 -14.07 -3.53
N ALA A 181 -5.09 -12.94 -3.37
CA ALA A 181 -6.40 -12.84 -2.72
C ALA A 181 -7.52 -13.29 -3.66
N THR A 182 -7.63 -14.58 -3.93
CA THR A 182 -8.73 -15.16 -4.72
C THR A 182 -9.99 -15.34 -3.87
N ALA A 183 -11.15 -15.51 -4.51
CA ALA A 183 -12.43 -15.73 -3.81
C ALA A 183 -12.36 -16.98 -2.91
N ASP A 184 -11.86 -18.10 -3.44
CA ASP A 184 -11.74 -19.36 -2.69
C ASP A 184 -10.84 -19.23 -1.46
N VAL A 185 -9.77 -18.45 -1.59
CA VAL A 185 -8.83 -18.21 -0.49
C VAL A 185 -9.45 -17.28 0.57
N ALA A 186 -10.23 -16.30 0.16
CA ALA A 186 -10.94 -15.42 1.09
C ALA A 186 -11.96 -16.22 1.90
N GLU A 187 -12.74 -17.08 1.26
CA GLU A 187 -13.65 -18.00 1.94
C GLU A 187 -12.89 -18.92 2.89
N LEU A 188 -11.81 -19.56 2.43
CA LEU A 188 -10.95 -20.43 3.24
C LEU A 188 -10.41 -19.72 4.49
N CYS A 189 -10.10 -18.44 4.41
CA CYS A 189 -9.55 -17.65 5.51
C CYS A 189 -10.61 -16.98 6.37
N HIS A 190 -11.89 -17.04 6.02
CA HIS A 190 -13.00 -16.27 6.60
C HIS A 190 -12.73 -14.77 6.54
N ALA A 191 -12.33 -14.29 5.38
CA ALA A 191 -11.88 -12.92 5.12
C ALA A 191 -12.62 -12.31 3.93
N SER A 192 -12.66 -10.99 3.86
CA SER A 192 -13.08 -10.25 2.67
C SER A 192 -11.91 -10.03 1.72
N ARG A 193 -12.19 -9.72 0.45
CA ARG A 193 -11.17 -9.32 -0.52
C ARG A 193 -11.17 -7.80 -0.70
N LEU A 194 -9.99 -7.22 -0.83
CA LEU A 194 -9.83 -5.89 -1.39
C LEU A 194 -9.44 -6.04 -2.87
N ASP A 195 -10.41 -5.77 -3.73
CA ASP A 195 -10.24 -5.90 -5.17
C ASP A 195 -9.63 -4.63 -5.78
N GLY A 196 -8.84 -4.84 -6.84
CA GLY A 196 -8.28 -3.79 -7.66
C GLY A 196 -7.02 -3.14 -7.12
N ASP A 197 -6.88 -1.85 -7.38
CA ASP A 197 -5.73 -1.05 -6.97
C ASP A 197 -5.78 -0.77 -5.46
N PRO A 198 -4.63 -0.73 -4.77
CA PRO A 198 -4.52 -0.52 -3.32
C PRO A 198 -5.21 0.75 -2.80
N VAL A 199 -5.23 1.83 -3.59
CA VAL A 199 -5.91 3.09 -3.23
C VAL A 199 -7.43 2.88 -3.17
N ARG A 200 -8.00 2.24 -4.18
CA ARG A 200 -9.42 1.89 -4.21
C ARG A 200 -9.77 0.91 -3.09
N GLY A 201 -8.95 -0.13 -2.89
CA GLY A 201 -9.15 -1.10 -1.82
C GLY A 201 -9.22 -0.46 -0.43
N ALA A 202 -8.34 0.52 -0.16
CA ALA A 202 -8.36 1.27 1.10
C ALA A 202 -9.66 2.09 1.27
N ARG A 203 -10.16 2.71 0.19
CA ARG A 203 -11.43 3.45 0.22
C ARG A 203 -12.62 2.53 0.45
N THR A 204 -12.67 1.39 -0.24
CA THR A 204 -13.71 0.37 -0.05
C THR A 204 -13.72 -0.11 1.41
N LEU A 205 -12.56 -0.42 1.98
CA LEU A 205 -12.46 -0.83 3.38
C LEU A 205 -13.01 0.25 4.33
N HIS A 206 -12.67 1.52 4.08
CA HIS A 206 -13.16 2.65 4.88
C HIS A 206 -14.68 2.78 4.80
N GLU A 207 -15.26 2.65 3.61
CA GLU A 207 -16.70 2.73 3.36
C GLU A 207 -17.45 1.55 4.00
N ASP A 208 -16.96 0.33 3.83
CA ASP A 208 -17.58 -0.91 4.35
C ASP A 208 -17.68 -0.94 5.88
N LEU A 209 -16.68 -0.37 6.56
CA LEU A 209 -16.68 -0.32 8.02
C LEU A 209 -17.44 0.87 8.59
N GLY A 210 -18.10 1.67 7.74
CA GLY A 210 -19.03 2.73 8.15
C GLY A 210 -18.39 3.81 9.02
N VAL A 211 -17.12 4.11 8.83
CA VAL A 211 -16.43 5.18 9.56
C VAL A 211 -17.02 6.52 9.10
N PRO A 212 -17.68 7.30 9.97
CA PRO A 212 -18.39 8.51 9.56
C PRO A 212 -17.45 9.54 8.94
N ARG A 213 -17.84 10.10 7.80
CA ARG A 213 -17.14 11.25 7.15
C ARG A 213 -17.08 12.50 8.06
N SER A 214 -17.94 12.62 9.04
CA SER A 214 -17.94 13.72 10.01
C SER A 214 -16.64 13.89 10.80
N LEU A 215 -15.78 12.87 10.82
CA LEU A 215 -14.45 12.95 11.39
C LEU A 215 -13.41 13.53 10.40
N ILE A 216 -13.80 13.80 9.14
CA ILE A 216 -12.86 14.17 8.06
C ILE A 216 -12.84 15.68 7.81
N ASP A 217 -13.95 16.41 8.04
CA ASP A 217 -14.13 17.78 7.53
C ASP A 217 -13.64 18.94 8.41
N GLU A 218 -13.20 18.72 9.66
CA GLU A 218 -12.84 19.84 10.55
C GLU A 218 -11.37 20.31 10.47
N SER A 219 -10.52 19.73 9.62
CA SER A 219 -9.07 20.06 9.61
C SER A 219 -8.54 20.70 8.32
N THR A 220 -9.38 21.21 7.42
CA THR A 220 -8.90 21.89 6.19
C THR A 220 -8.98 23.41 6.27
N ALA A 221 -9.16 23.97 7.47
CA ALA A 221 -9.20 25.41 7.69
C ALA A 221 -8.12 25.83 8.72
N VAL A 222 -6.85 25.81 8.32
CA VAL A 222 -5.77 26.69 8.83
C VAL A 222 -4.68 26.77 7.76
#